data_201ee6eff58bb4edd996fa2416000633
#
_entry.id   201ee6eff58bb4edd996fa2416000633
#
_cell.length_a   1.000
_cell.length_b   1.000
_cell.length_c   1.000
_cell.angle_alpha   90.00
_cell.angle_beta   90.00
_cell.angle_gamma   90.00
#
_symmetry.space_group_name_H-M   'P 1'
#
loop_
_entity.id
_entity.type
_entity.pdbx_description
1 polymer ?
#
loop_
_entity_poly.entity_id
_entity_poly.type
_entity_poly.pdbx_seq_one_letter_code
_entity_poly.pdbx_strand_id
1 'polypeptide(L)'
;MKEEKREVIIMTDNGTVTVSGHVRMSVSEIADLFGIYYREAKRHIRAIEKAGIAQGDYTMSCIADGLKVYPEYYGLEMIIALSFRIQSKNAQELRKWILLKAGAADSRIEALLYSKNIVLN
;
A
#
# COMPACT_ATOMS: atom_id res chain seq x y z
N MET A 1 10.42 28.84 -1.70
CA MET A 1 9.87 27.67 -2.34
C MET A 1 9.22 26.74 -1.35
N LYS A 2 8.05 26.32 -1.67
CA LYS A 2 7.26 25.52 -0.76
C LYS A 2 7.46 24.04 -1.05
N GLU A 3 7.98 23.32 -0.09
CA GLU A 3 8.06 21.89 -0.22
C GLU A 3 6.67 21.29 -0.05
N GLU A 4 6.30 20.48 -1.00
CA GLU A 4 5.06 19.75 -0.90
C GLU A 4 5.25 18.61 0.09
N LYS A 5 4.49 18.65 1.17
CA LYS A 5 4.59 17.63 2.20
C LYS A 5 3.82 16.40 1.75
N ARG A 6 4.55 15.32 1.48
CA ARG A 6 3.93 14.06 1.11
C ARG A 6 3.44 13.32 2.35
N GLU A 7 2.33 12.66 2.20
CA GLU A 7 1.77 11.85 3.27
C GLU A 7 2.06 10.39 3.01
N VAL A 8 2.65 9.76 4.00
CA VAL A 8 3.08 8.37 3.92
C VAL A 8 2.42 7.55 5.02
N ILE A 9 2.38 6.24 4.80
CA ILE A 9 1.91 5.31 5.83
C ILE A 9 3.10 5.00 6.73
N ILE A 10 2.88 5.10 8.02
CA ILE A 10 3.90 4.79 9.02
C ILE A 10 3.46 3.58 9.82
N MET A 11 4.36 2.62 9.96
CA MET A 11 4.12 1.43 10.75
C MET A 11 5.22 1.31 11.80
N THR A 12 4.84 1.20 13.06
CA THR A 12 5.78 1.06 14.15
C THR A 12 6.09 -0.41 14.42
N ASP A 13 7.15 -0.67 15.19
CA ASP A 13 7.56 -2.03 15.52
C ASP A 13 6.50 -2.84 16.27
N ASN A 14 5.62 -2.15 16.98
CA ASN A 14 4.53 -2.82 17.71
C ASN A 14 3.27 -3.00 16.87
N GLY A 15 3.35 -2.72 15.57
CA GLY A 15 2.23 -2.92 14.66
C GLY A 15 1.23 -1.78 14.57
N THR A 16 1.54 -0.64 15.17
CA THR A 16 0.68 0.54 15.04
C THR A 16 0.82 1.11 13.63
N VAL A 17 -0.32 1.31 12.96
CA VAL A 17 -0.36 1.82 11.59
C VAL A 17 -1.02 3.20 11.60
N THR A 18 -0.34 4.17 11.02
CA THR A 18 -0.86 5.52 10.85
C THR A 18 -0.98 5.83 9.37
N VAL A 19 -2.17 6.19 8.93
CA VAL A 19 -2.46 6.50 7.53
C VAL A 19 -3.03 7.91 7.44
N SER A 20 -2.41 8.71 6.60
CA SER A 20 -2.86 10.07 6.32
C SER A 20 -3.97 10.09 5.26
N GLY A 21 -4.65 11.22 5.11
CA GLY A 21 -5.76 11.35 4.17
C GLY A 21 -5.38 11.23 2.71
N HIS A 22 -4.17 11.67 2.35
CA HIS A 22 -3.69 11.61 0.96
C HIS A 22 -2.31 10.98 0.91
N VAL A 23 -2.31 9.66 0.78
CA VAL A 23 -1.06 8.90 0.71
C VAL A 23 -0.41 9.08 -0.66
N ARG A 24 0.89 9.41 -0.64
CA ARG A 24 1.72 9.48 -1.85
C ARG A 24 3.10 8.97 -1.50
N MET A 25 3.39 7.79 -1.97
CA MET A 25 4.64 7.10 -1.63
C MET A 25 5.38 6.67 -2.88
N SER A 26 6.70 6.85 -2.84
CA SER A 26 7.59 6.34 -3.89
C SER A 26 7.76 4.83 -3.74
N VAL A 27 8.33 4.19 -4.76
CA VAL A 27 8.62 2.76 -4.71
C VAL A 27 9.55 2.43 -3.56
N SER A 28 10.56 3.28 -3.30
CA SER A 28 11.49 3.06 -2.19
C SER A 28 10.78 3.10 -0.84
N GLU A 29 9.88 4.05 -0.66
CA GLU A 29 9.10 4.17 0.57
C GLU A 29 8.16 2.98 0.74
N ILE A 30 7.57 2.53 -0.35
CA ILE A 30 6.71 1.34 -0.36
C ILE A 30 7.51 0.10 0.02
N ALA A 31 8.69 -0.07 -0.56
CA ALA A 31 9.56 -1.19 -0.24
C ALA A 31 9.91 -1.21 1.25
N ASP A 32 10.26 -0.05 1.80
CA ASP A 32 10.55 0.08 3.22
C ASP A 32 9.33 -0.26 4.09
N LEU A 33 8.17 0.24 3.71
CA LEU A 33 6.93 -0.04 4.45
C LEU A 33 6.66 -1.53 4.56
N PHE A 34 6.79 -2.26 3.45
CA PHE A 34 6.50 -3.69 3.40
C PHE A 34 7.67 -4.56 3.83
N GLY A 35 8.86 -3.98 4.03
CA GLY A 35 10.04 -4.72 4.41
C GLY A 35 10.53 -5.65 3.30
N ILE A 36 10.47 -5.21 2.06
CA ILE A 36 10.91 -5.97 0.89
C ILE A 36 11.91 -5.15 0.07
N TYR A 37 12.57 -5.80 -0.87
CA TYR A 37 13.51 -5.10 -1.74
C TYR A 37 12.79 -4.22 -2.75
N TYR A 38 13.45 -3.15 -3.16
CA TYR A 38 12.95 -2.23 -4.17
C TYR A 38 12.48 -2.96 -5.44
N ARG A 39 13.30 -3.89 -5.91
CA ARG A 39 12.99 -4.66 -7.12
C ARG A 39 11.72 -5.47 -6.96
N GLU A 40 11.53 -6.06 -5.79
CA GLU A 40 10.31 -6.80 -5.47
C GLU A 40 9.08 -5.89 -5.46
N ALA A 41 9.19 -4.75 -4.81
CA ALA A 41 8.09 -3.78 -4.75
C ALA A 41 7.70 -3.35 -6.16
N LYS A 42 8.69 -3.02 -6.98
CA LYS A 42 8.46 -2.59 -8.35
C LYS A 42 7.78 -3.67 -9.18
N ARG A 43 8.18 -4.92 -9.01
CA ARG A 43 7.58 -6.05 -9.71
C ARG A 43 6.10 -6.21 -9.35
N HIS A 44 5.77 -6.12 -8.07
CA HIS A 44 4.39 -6.23 -7.61
C HIS A 44 3.54 -5.05 -8.11
N ILE A 45 4.08 -3.84 -8.07
CA ILE A 45 3.38 -2.65 -8.56
C ILE A 45 3.03 -2.82 -10.04
N ARG A 46 3.99 -3.25 -10.85
CA ARG A 46 3.76 -3.45 -12.28
C ARG A 46 2.71 -4.51 -12.56
N ALA A 47 2.72 -5.58 -11.77
CA ALA A 47 1.71 -6.63 -11.92
C ALA A 47 0.30 -6.11 -11.60
N ILE A 48 0.17 -5.29 -10.58
CA ILE A 48 -1.10 -4.68 -10.19
C ILE A 48 -1.59 -3.72 -11.28
N GLU A 49 -0.69 -2.89 -11.80
CA GLU A 49 -1.03 -1.96 -12.88
C GLU A 49 -1.45 -2.71 -14.14
N LYS A 50 -0.72 -3.75 -14.49
CA LYS A 50 -1.03 -4.56 -15.68
C LYS A 50 -2.38 -5.25 -15.54
N ALA A 51 -2.74 -5.66 -14.34
CA ALA A 51 -4.04 -6.27 -14.08
C ALA A 51 -5.19 -5.25 -14.02
N GLY A 52 -4.87 -3.96 -14.04
CA GLY A 52 -5.89 -2.91 -13.98
C GLY A 52 -6.51 -2.70 -12.61
N ILE A 53 -5.87 -3.22 -11.56
CA ILE A 53 -6.41 -3.14 -10.20
C ILE A 53 -6.21 -1.75 -9.61
N ALA A 54 -5.03 -1.17 -9.80
CA ALA A 54 -4.68 0.17 -9.33
C ALA A 54 -3.62 0.76 -10.24
N GLN A 55 -3.54 2.08 -10.27
CA GLN A 55 -2.57 2.80 -11.09
C GLN A 55 -1.78 3.77 -10.21
N GLY A 56 -0.62 4.19 -10.70
CA GLY A 56 0.13 5.24 -10.06
C GLY A 56 -0.47 6.61 -10.34
N ASP A 57 0.04 7.60 -9.65
CA ASP A 57 -0.45 8.97 -9.78
C ASP A 57 0.31 9.70 -10.89
N TYR A 58 -0.25 9.70 -12.08
CA TYR A 58 0.35 10.37 -13.24
C TYR A 58 0.12 11.88 -13.23
N THR A 59 -0.65 12.39 -12.28
CA THR A 59 -0.92 13.83 -12.18
C THR A 59 0.19 14.57 -11.44
N MET A 60 1.07 13.85 -10.78
CA MET A 60 2.23 14.39 -10.08
C MET A 60 3.49 14.18 -10.90
N SER A 61 4.62 14.03 -10.25
CA SER A 61 5.89 13.77 -10.92
C SER A 61 5.88 12.42 -11.59
N CYS A 62 6.45 12.37 -12.79
CA CYS A 62 6.63 11.14 -13.53
C CYS A 62 8.11 10.95 -13.87
N ILE A 63 8.51 9.70 -14.00
CA ILE A 63 9.88 9.34 -14.34
C ILE A 63 9.89 8.78 -15.75
N ALA A 64 10.72 9.35 -16.62
CA ALA A 64 10.90 8.83 -17.97
C ALA A 64 11.99 7.76 -17.98
N ASP A 65 11.70 6.64 -18.63
CA ASP A 65 12.64 5.56 -18.79
C ASP A 65 12.52 5.08 -20.24
N GLY A 66 13.40 5.61 -21.11
CA GLY A 66 13.32 5.37 -22.52
C GLY A 66 12.07 6.01 -23.11
N LEU A 67 11.24 5.19 -23.76
CA LEU A 67 9.99 5.65 -24.35
C LEU A 67 8.80 5.53 -23.40
N LYS A 68 9.04 5.03 -22.19
CA LYS A 68 7.98 4.85 -21.20
C LYS A 68 8.06 5.87 -20.11
N VAL A 69 6.90 6.24 -19.59
CA VAL A 69 6.77 7.17 -18.48
C VAL A 69 6.11 6.42 -17.32
N TYR A 70 6.71 6.50 -16.14
CA TYR A 70 6.20 5.86 -14.94
C TYR A 70 5.88 6.92 -13.90
N PRO A 71 4.84 6.73 -13.10
CA PRO A 71 4.57 7.65 -12.01
C PRO A 71 5.64 7.53 -10.93
N GLU A 72 5.99 8.64 -10.32
CA GLU A 72 6.94 8.65 -9.21
C GLU A 72 6.28 8.24 -7.89
N TYR A 73 4.99 8.53 -7.76
CA TYR A 73 4.25 8.29 -6.53
C TYR A 73 3.02 7.43 -6.75
N TYR A 74 2.65 6.73 -5.69
CA TYR A 74 1.50 5.84 -5.67
C TYR A 74 0.63 6.16 -4.46
N GLY A 75 -0.67 6.08 -4.64
CA GLY A 75 -1.64 6.40 -3.60
C GLY A 75 -2.05 5.20 -2.76
N LEU A 76 -3.00 5.45 -1.89
CA LEU A 76 -3.50 4.44 -0.95
C LEU A 76 -4.06 3.20 -1.66
N GLU A 77 -4.73 3.39 -2.80
CA GLU A 77 -5.31 2.28 -3.55
C GLU A 77 -4.23 1.25 -3.93
N MET A 78 -3.08 1.73 -4.40
CA MET A 78 -1.97 0.83 -4.74
C MET A 78 -1.44 0.13 -3.49
N ILE A 79 -1.31 0.86 -2.38
CA ILE A 79 -0.81 0.28 -1.13
C ILE A 79 -1.74 -0.82 -0.63
N ILE A 80 -3.04 -0.58 -0.70
CA ILE A 80 -4.03 -1.60 -0.31
C ILE A 80 -3.88 -2.85 -1.19
N ALA A 81 -3.81 -2.66 -2.51
CA ALA A 81 -3.63 -3.78 -3.43
C ALA A 81 -2.35 -4.56 -3.14
N LEU A 82 -1.26 -3.84 -2.86
CA LEU A 82 0.02 -4.46 -2.52
C LEU A 82 -0.05 -5.26 -1.24
N SER A 83 -0.78 -4.78 -0.24
CA SER A 83 -0.90 -5.47 1.05
C SER A 83 -1.52 -6.85 0.93
N PHE A 84 -2.35 -7.07 -0.09
CA PHE A 84 -2.98 -8.36 -0.34
C PHE A 84 -2.17 -9.25 -1.29
N ARG A 85 -1.08 -8.72 -1.84
CA ARG A 85 -0.24 -9.45 -2.76
C ARG A 85 1.12 -9.83 -2.16
N ILE A 86 1.65 -8.97 -1.31
CA ILE A 86 2.98 -9.16 -0.73
C ILE A 86 2.90 -10.06 0.49
N GLN A 87 3.84 -11.01 0.59
CA GLN A 87 3.96 -11.93 1.72
C GLN A 87 5.07 -11.44 2.64
N SER A 88 4.70 -10.58 3.60
CA SER A 88 5.64 -10.12 4.61
C SER A 88 4.88 -9.84 5.90
N LYS A 89 5.62 -9.74 7.01
CA LYS A 89 5.03 -9.42 8.30
C LYS A 89 4.32 -8.05 8.25
N ASN A 90 4.96 -7.08 7.65
CA ASN A 90 4.40 -5.74 7.55
C ASN A 90 3.15 -5.72 6.67
N ALA A 91 3.14 -6.48 5.58
CA ALA A 91 1.95 -6.61 4.74
C ALA A 91 0.80 -7.23 5.51
N GLN A 92 1.09 -8.23 6.33
CA GLN A 92 0.09 -8.87 7.17
C GLN A 92 -0.51 -7.88 8.18
N GLU A 93 0.33 -7.10 8.82
CA GLU A 93 -0.12 -6.09 9.79
C GLU A 93 -0.98 -5.03 9.11
N LEU A 94 -0.58 -4.60 7.91
CA LEU A 94 -1.34 -3.62 7.16
C LEU A 94 -2.69 -4.17 6.71
N ARG A 95 -2.73 -5.44 6.27
CA ARG A 95 -4.00 -6.10 5.92
C ARG A 95 -4.96 -6.12 7.10
N LYS A 96 -4.46 -6.46 8.29
CA LYS A 96 -5.28 -6.45 9.50
C LYS A 96 -5.88 -5.07 9.74
N TRP A 97 -5.05 -4.05 9.64
CA TRP A 97 -5.50 -2.68 9.85
C TRP A 97 -6.57 -2.29 8.83
N ILE A 98 -6.34 -2.59 7.55
CA ILE A 98 -7.29 -2.28 6.47
C ILE A 98 -8.63 -2.95 6.73
N LEU A 99 -8.62 -4.22 7.09
CA LEU A 99 -9.84 -4.98 7.32
C LEU A 99 -10.58 -4.52 8.56
N LEU A 100 -9.87 -4.15 9.61
CA LEU A 100 -10.50 -3.58 10.79
C LEU A 100 -11.15 -2.24 10.48
N LYS A 101 -10.50 -1.40 9.69
CA LYS A 101 -11.06 -0.11 9.28
C LYS A 101 -12.29 -0.29 8.38
N ALA A 102 -12.22 -1.21 7.42
CA ALA A 102 -13.36 -1.50 6.56
C ALA A 102 -14.52 -2.09 7.33
N GLY A 103 -14.23 -2.91 8.34
CA GLY A 103 -15.24 -3.54 9.18
C GLY A 103 -15.70 -2.69 10.35
N ALA A 104 -15.12 -1.52 10.57
CA ALA A 104 -15.49 -0.69 11.71
C ALA A 104 -16.94 -0.23 11.66
N ALA A 105 -17.51 -0.11 10.45
CA ALA A 105 -18.91 0.25 10.26
C ALA A 105 -19.83 -0.98 10.12
N ASP A 106 -19.26 -2.19 10.12
CA ASP A 106 -20.01 -3.43 9.94
C ASP A 106 -19.48 -4.50 10.88
N SER A 107 -20.19 -4.67 11.99
CA SER A 107 -19.79 -5.64 13.01
C SER A 107 -19.79 -7.08 12.51
N ARG A 108 -20.53 -7.38 11.45
CA ARG A 108 -20.54 -8.74 10.89
C ARG A 108 -19.21 -9.08 10.26
N ILE A 109 -18.56 -8.10 9.61
CA ILE A 109 -17.23 -8.31 9.04
C ILE A 109 -16.22 -8.58 10.13
N GLU A 110 -16.26 -7.80 11.21
CA GLU A 110 -15.39 -8.04 12.37
C GLU A 110 -15.61 -9.43 12.96
N ALA A 111 -16.86 -9.81 13.15
CA ALA A 111 -17.19 -11.12 13.68
C ALA A 111 -16.63 -12.24 12.80
N LEU A 112 -16.71 -12.09 11.48
CA LEU A 112 -16.14 -13.06 10.55
C LEU A 112 -14.63 -13.16 10.68
N LEU A 113 -13.95 -12.02 10.83
CA LEU A 113 -12.49 -12.01 10.98
C LEU A 113 -12.03 -12.76 12.23
N TYR A 114 -12.75 -12.62 13.33
CA TYR A 114 -12.38 -13.25 14.58
C TYR A 114 -12.88 -14.69 14.69
N SER A 115 -14.12 -14.95 14.27
CA SER A 115 -14.73 -16.26 14.49
C SER A 115 -14.24 -17.32 13.50
N LYS A 116 -13.94 -16.95 12.29
CA LYS A 116 -13.49 -17.90 11.27
C LYS A 116 -11.99 -18.01 11.15
N ASN A 117 -11.28 -17.27 11.98
CA ASN A 117 -9.83 -17.27 11.95
C ASN A 117 -9.31 -17.10 10.53
N ILE A 118 -9.83 -16.09 9.84
CA ILE A 118 -9.47 -15.84 8.45
C ILE A 118 -8.00 -15.46 8.37
N VAL A 119 -7.26 -16.27 7.66
CA VAL A 119 -5.85 -16.00 7.40
C VAL A 119 -5.79 -15.23 6.11
N LEU A 120 -5.32 -14.00 6.20
CA LEU A 120 -5.18 -13.12 5.05
C LEU A 120 -3.76 -13.25 4.51
N ASN A 121 -3.54 -14.29 3.83
CA ASN A 121 -2.23 -14.55 3.23
C ASN A 121 -2.19 -14.07 1.80
#